data_2c154ef2f3e3ec357908831cf1db13d5
#
_entry.id   2c154ef2f3e3ec357908831cf1db13d5
#
_cell.length_a   1.000
_cell.length_b   1.000
_cell.length_c   1.000
_cell.angle_alpha   90.00
_cell.angle_beta   90.00
_cell.angle_gamma   90.00
#
_symmetry.space_group_name_H-M   'P 1'
#
loop_
_entity.id
_entity.type
_entity.pdbx_description
1 polymer ?
#
loop_
_entity_poly.entity_id
_entity_poly.type
_entity_poly.pdbx_seq_one_letter_code
_entity_poly.pdbx_strand_id
1 'polypeptide(L)'
;VDFCVIDPDTGFEQRYRLLGPDQGIWHGHIEGFSLGTHYGFRAQGPWDPDAGLFFNENKLLVDPYGRGLAGAVDIRPEVYAHQVDEDLYPVSYPLEPSTTDSAPFNAHSVVIDTSFRITPQPKVPLDETVIYELHVKGFTQNMSEVPPNLRGTYAGLAHPASVRYLKELGVTSVELLPIHAKSDEPFLVERGLTNYWGYSTLSFFSPEPSYASAAARARGPQAVIDEFRGMVSILHEAGIEVILDVVYNHTCESGDTGPTLSLRGLDSPLYYRRTDTYPSQIIDTTGCGNTLNTDNPQVISLILDSLRYWVASMGIDGFRFDLAATIGRFSTGFTPLHPLLIAMGADPLLRETKLIAEPWDVGLGGW
;
A
#
# COMPACT_ATOMS: atom_id res chain seq x y z
N VAL A 1 10.31 8.12 -18.34
CA VAL A 1 10.06 6.94 -17.49
C VAL A 1 10.33 5.68 -18.29
N ASP A 2 11.03 4.74 -17.68
CA ASP A 2 11.29 3.43 -18.24
C ASP A 2 10.48 2.36 -17.47
N PHE A 3 9.85 1.47 -18.21
CA PHE A 3 9.33 0.22 -17.70
C PHE A 3 10.47 -0.80 -17.70
N CYS A 4 10.79 -1.33 -16.53
CA CYS A 4 11.94 -2.20 -16.31
C CYS A 4 11.46 -3.60 -16.00
N VAL A 5 11.84 -4.57 -16.83
CA VAL A 5 11.56 -5.99 -16.62
C VAL A 5 12.81 -6.62 -16.01
N ILE A 6 12.61 -7.39 -14.93
CA ILE A 6 13.68 -7.94 -14.11
C ILE A 6 13.58 -9.46 -14.12
N ASP A 7 14.68 -10.11 -14.49
CA ASP A 7 14.85 -11.54 -14.31
C ASP A 7 15.16 -11.80 -12.81
N PRO A 8 14.27 -12.49 -12.07
CA PRO A 8 14.45 -12.69 -10.64
C PRO A 8 15.62 -13.60 -10.27
N ASP A 9 16.08 -14.45 -11.18
CA ASP A 9 17.16 -15.42 -10.93
C ASP A 9 18.54 -14.79 -11.13
N THR A 10 18.66 -13.88 -12.10
CA THR A 10 19.95 -13.27 -12.49
C THR A 10 20.08 -11.82 -12.08
N GLY A 11 18.97 -11.13 -11.78
CA GLY A 11 18.92 -9.68 -11.57
C GLY A 11 19.09 -8.87 -12.85
N PHE A 12 19.12 -9.53 -14.03
CA PHE A 12 19.22 -8.82 -15.30
C PHE A 12 17.98 -7.94 -15.53
N GLU A 13 18.20 -6.67 -15.87
CA GLU A 13 17.16 -5.68 -16.13
C GLU A 13 17.12 -5.29 -17.59
N GLN A 14 15.93 -5.40 -18.20
CA GLN A 14 15.65 -4.89 -19.55
C GLN A 14 14.71 -3.69 -19.45
N ARG A 15 15.11 -2.56 -20.04
CA ARG A 15 14.37 -1.29 -19.98
C ARG A 15 13.65 -1.00 -21.29
N TYR A 16 12.42 -0.51 -21.15
CA TYR A 16 11.55 -0.08 -22.25
C TYR A 16 11.09 1.34 -22.00
N ARG A 17 11.51 2.28 -22.85
CA ARG A 17 11.09 3.68 -22.73
C ARG A 17 9.61 3.82 -22.99
N LEU A 18 8.86 4.34 -22.05
CA LEU A 18 7.45 4.68 -22.21
C LEU A 18 7.28 5.97 -23.01
N LEU A 19 6.16 6.08 -23.71
CA LEU A 19 5.73 7.29 -24.40
C LEU A 19 5.08 8.24 -23.40
N GLY A 20 5.18 9.53 -23.65
CA GLY A 20 4.56 10.54 -22.79
C GLY A 20 5.54 11.61 -22.28
N PRO A 21 5.11 12.47 -21.32
CA PRO A 21 3.76 12.44 -20.73
C PRO A 21 2.69 12.93 -21.72
N ASP A 22 1.56 12.22 -21.80
CA ASP A 22 0.33 12.71 -22.41
C ASP A 22 -0.67 13.00 -21.28
N GLN A 23 -0.96 14.26 -21.05
CA GLN A 23 -1.75 14.75 -19.91
C GLN A 23 -1.22 14.24 -18.54
N GLY A 24 0.10 14.14 -18.39
CA GLY A 24 0.76 13.64 -17.19
C GLY A 24 0.88 12.11 -17.10
N ILE A 25 0.42 11.37 -18.11
CA ILE A 25 0.45 9.90 -18.13
C ILE A 25 1.57 9.40 -19.05
N TRP A 26 2.39 8.50 -18.53
CA TRP A 26 3.35 7.72 -19.30
C TRP A 26 2.73 6.38 -19.66
N HIS A 27 2.84 5.96 -20.90
CA HIS A 27 2.16 4.76 -21.40
C HIS A 27 2.98 4.00 -22.45
N GLY A 28 2.64 2.73 -22.66
CA GLY A 28 3.24 1.90 -23.69
C GLY A 28 2.52 0.58 -23.82
N HIS A 29 2.68 -0.07 -24.98
CA HIS A 29 2.30 -1.46 -25.17
C HIS A 29 3.56 -2.26 -25.47
N ILE A 30 3.83 -3.27 -24.66
CA ILE A 30 5.05 -4.08 -24.76
C ILE A 30 4.62 -5.55 -24.82
N GLU A 31 4.98 -6.21 -25.93
CA GLU A 31 4.65 -7.62 -26.16
C GLU A 31 5.66 -8.56 -25.51
N GLY A 32 5.25 -9.81 -25.28
CA GLY A 32 6.15 -10.90 -24.85
C GLY A 32 6.22 -11.13 -23.36
N PHE A 33 5.44 -10.40 -22.54
CA PHE A 33 5.38 -10.61 -21.10
C PHE A 33 4.14 -11.40 -20.68
N SER A 34 4.30 -12.23 -19.66
CA SER A 34 3.27 -13.13 -19.16
C SER A 34 3.06 -12.95 -17.66
N LEU A 35 2.09 -13.66 -17.10
CA LEU A 35 1.89 -13.78 -15.67
C LEU A 35 3.19 -14.23 -14.99
N GLY A 36 3.52 -13.63 -13.86
CA GLY A 36 4.75 -13.89 -13.12
C GLY A 36 5.94 -13.02 -13.53
N THR A 37 5.83 -12.19 -14.59
CA THR A 37 6.90 -11.24 -14.95
C THR A 37 7.12 -10.23 -13.83
N HIS A 38 8.37 -10.10 -13.37
CA HIS A 38 8.80 -9.09 -12.41
C HIS A 38 9.12 -7.78 -13.12
N TYR A 39 8.65 -6.66 -12.58
CA TYR A 39 8.87 -5.35 -13.16
C TYR A 39 8.88 -4.23 -12.12
N GLY A 40 9.32 -3.06 -12.56
CA GLY A 40 9.24 -1.80 -11.85
C GLY A 40 9.40 -0.64 -12.82
N PHE A 41 9.55 0.56 -12.28
CA PHE A 41 9.79 1.74 -13.08
C PHE A 41 11.09 2.42 -12.68
N ARG A 42 11.71 3.14 -13.63
CA ARG A 42 12.76 4.10 -13.35
C ARG A 42 12.40 5.45 -13.97
N ALA A 43 12.54 6.52 -13.21
CA ALA A 43 12.20 7.86 -13.64
C ALA A 43 13.46 8.69 -13.81
N GLN A 44 13.56 9.40 -14.94
CA GLN A 44 14.60 10.41 -15.22
C GLN A 44 13.97 11.80 -15.21
N GLY A 45 14.62 12.75 -14.60
CA GLY A 45 14.17 14.12 -14.50
C GLY A 45 15.15 14.99 -13.74
N PRO A 46 14.79 16.23 -13.40
CA PRO A 46 15.63 17.11 -12.62
C PRO A 46 15.93 16.56 -11.23
N TRP A 47 17.18 16.71 -10.80
CA TRP A 47 17.55 16.57 -9.40
C TRP A 47 17.55 17.97 -8.77
N ASP A 48 16.49 18.29 -8.05
CA ASP A 48 16.32 19.58 -7.36
C ASP A 48 15.54 19.34 -6.05
N PRO A 49 16.20 18.87 -4.98
CA PRO A 49 15.59 18.63 -3.68
C PRO A 49 14.91 19.85 -3.08
N ASP A 50 15.41 21.07 -3.37
CA ASP A 50 14.81 22.33 -2.89
C ASP A 50 13.42 22.57 -3.50
N ALA A 51 13.22 22.11 -4.74
CA ALA A 51 11.90 22.06 -5.38
C ALA A 51 11.11 20.77 -5.08
N GLY A 52 11.66 19.86 -4.27
CA GLY A 52 11.06 18.57 -3.95
C GLY A 52 11.22 17.53 -5.06
N LEU A 53 12.12 17.72 -6.02
CA LEU A 53 12.34 16.82 -7.16
C LEU A 53 13.49 15.86 -6.86
N PHE A 54 13.17 14.55 -6.80
CA PHE A 54 14.10 13.48 -6.44
C PHE A 54 14.26 12.44 -7.55
N PHE A 55 14.20 12.86 -8.83
CA PHE A 55 14.34 11.91 -9.94
C PHE A 55 15.75 11.31 -9.95
N ASN A 56 15.83 9.98 -9.87
CA ASN A 56 17.09 9.26 -9.89
C ASN A 56 16.91 7.91 -10.60
N GLU A 57 17.45 7.77 -11.80
CA GLU A 57 17.34 6.56 -12.62
C GLU A 57 18.02 5.32 -12.02
N ASN A 58 18.82 5.48 -10.96
CA ASN A 58 19.38 4.35 -10.22
C ASN A 58 18.38 3.75 -9.23
N LYS A 59 17.19 4.34 -9.07
CA LYS A 59 16.16 3.81 -8.17
C LYS A 59 15.09 3.06 -8.95
N LEU A 60 14.98 1.76 -8.69
CA LEU A 60 13.83 0.98 -9.13
C LEU A 60 12.64 1.32 -8.26
N LEU A 61 11.52 1.66 -8.88
CA LEU A 61 10.30 2.10 -8.21
C LEU A 61 9.20 1.06 -8.37
N VAL A 62 8.55 0.72 -7.27
CA VAL A 62 7.36 -0.12 -7.27
C VAL A 62 6.24 0.59 -8.03
N ASP A 63 5.51 -0.15 -8.86
CA ASP A 63 4.32 0.36 -9.54
C ASP A 63 3.24 0.75 -8.54
N PRO A 64 2.79 2.01 -8.51
CA PRO A 64 1.68 2.43 -7.63
C PRO A 64 0.39 1.64 -7.82
N TYR A 65 0.18 1.06 -8.99
CA TYR A 65 -0.96 0.17 -9.33
C TYR A 65 -0.60 -1.32 -9.30
N GLY A 66 0.60 -1.67 -8.82
CA GLY A 66 1.08 -3.05 -8.72
C GLY A 66 0.21 -3.89 -7.78
N ARG A 67 -0.40 -4.96 -8.33
CA ARG A 67 -1.34 -5.82 -7.60
C ARG A 67 -0.68 -7.03 -6.95
N GLY A 68 0.52 -7.36 -7.34
CA GLY A 68 1.35 -8.40 -6.75
C GLY A 68 2.76 -7.92 -6.53
N LEU A 69 3.35 -8.25 -5.38
CA LEU A 69 4.72 -7.89 -5.05
C LEU A 69 5.55 -9.14 -4.76
N ALA A 70 6.77 -9.16 -5.29
CA ALA A 70 7.80 -10.13 -4.99
C ALA A 70 8.95 -9.46 -4.23
N GLY A 71 9.51 -10.18 -3.27
CA GLY A 71 10.53 -9.65 -2.38
C GLY A 71 9.95 -8.76 -1.27
N ALA A 72 10.84 -8.13 -0.55
CA ALA A 72 10.53 -7.11 0.46
C ALA A 72 11.53 -5.97 0.29
N VAL A 73 11.18 -4.79 0.79
CA VAL A 73 12.14 -3.68 0.86
C VAL A 73 13.16 -3.99 1.95
N ASP A 74 14.43 -3.87 1.60
CA ASP A 74 15.54 -3.88 2.56
C ASP A 74 15.95 -2.41 2.79
N ILE A 75 15.55 -1.86 3.94
CA ILE A 75 15.83 -0.47 4.30
C ILE A 75 17.32 -0.29 4.58
N ARG A 76 18.02 0.30 3.63
CA ARG A 76 19.47 0.50 3.61
C ARG A 76 19.86 1.64 2.66
N PRO A 77 21.11 2.12 2.65
CA PRO A 77 21.51 3.29 1.86
C PRO A 77 21.13 3.25 0.38
N GLU A 78 21.11 2.06 -0.23
CA GLU A 78 20.85 1.89 -1.65
C GLU A 78 19.41 2.26 -2.06
N VAL A 79 18.45 2.22 -1.15
CA VAL A 79 17.05 2.57 -1.45
C VAL A 79 16.75 4.08 -1.31
N TYR A 80 17.74 4.90 -0.98
CA TYR A 80 17.61 6.35 -0.92
C TYR A 80 18.06 6.99 -2.24
N ALA A 81 17.28 7.96 -2.76
CA ALA A 81 17.65 8.68 -3.98
C ALA A 81 18.84 9.62 -3.78
N HIS A 82 19.07 10.10 -2.57
CA HIS A 82 20.24 10.88 -2.15
C HIS A 82 21.25 10.01 -1.39
N GLN A 83 22.44 10.54 -1.22
CA GLN A 83 23.49 9.85 -0.47
C GLN A 83 23.19 9.92 1.03
N VAL A 84 23.23 8.77 1.69
CA VAL A 84 23.12 8.63 3.14
C VAL A 84 24.29 7.81 3.70
N ASP A 85 24.59 7.96 4.98
CA ASP A 85 25.55 7.15 5.70
C ASP A 85 24.94 5.78 6.12
N GLU A 86 25.70 5.00 6.91
CA GLU A 86 25.27 3.68 7.42
C GLU A 86 24.09 3.77 8.39
N ASP A 87 23.91 4.93 9.04
CA ASP A 87 22.81 5.23 9.95
C ASP A 87 21.61 5.88 9.21
N LEU A 88 21.64 5.91 7.86
CA LEU A 88 20.60 6.42 6.97
C LEU A 88 20.37 7.95 7.05
N TYR A 89 21.34 8.71 7.55
CA TYR A 89 21.31 10.18 7.54
C TYR A 89 21.98 10.75 6.30
N PRO A 90 21.46 11.87 5.74
CA PRO A 90 22.10 12.52 4.61
C PRO A 90 23.56 12.90 4.88
N VAL A 91 24.46 12.55 3.97
CA VAL A 91 25.91 12.83 4.11
C VAL A 91 26.27 14.28 3.73
N SER A 92 25.38 14.99 3.04
CA SER A 92 25.61 16.39 2.58
C SER A 92 24.32 17.19 2.52
N TYR A 93 24.48 18.51 2.63
CA TYR A 93 23.48 19.51 2.26
C TYR A 93 24.15 20.59 1.42
N PRO A 94 23.69 20.90 0.18
CA PRO A 94 22.52 20.31 -0.47
C PRO A 94 22.66 18.80 -0.69
N LEU A 95 21.51 18.11 -0.82
CA LEU A 95 21.47 16.66 -1.02
C LEU A 95 22.09 16.29 -2.38
N GLU A 96 23.05 15.38 -2.37
CA GLU A 96 23.65 14.83 -3.59
C GLU A 96 22.97 13.52 -4.01
N PRO A 97 22.76 13.27 -5.32
CA PRO A 97 22.12 12.04 -5.77
C PRO A 97 22.98 10.80 -5.49
N SER A 98 22.33 9.73 -5.07
CA SER A 98 22.97 8.43 -4.93
C SER A 98 23.19 7.79 -6.30
N THR A 99 24.36 7.17 -6.51
CA THR A 99 24.70 6.45 -7.75
C THR A 99 24.47 4.95 -7.67
N THR A 100 24.02 4.45 -6.52
CA THR A 100 23.85 3.02 -6.26
C THR A 100 22.49 2.53 -6.79
N ASP A 101 22.48 1.35 -7.41
CA ASP A 101 21.25 0.71 -7.88
C ASP A 101 20.45 0.13 -6.72
N SER A 102 19.16 0.46 -6.66
CA SER A 102 18.25 -0.04 -5.63
C SER A 102 17.53 -1.34 -6.00
N ALA A 103 17.59 -1.80 -7.24
CA ALA A 103 16.81 -2.96 -7.70
C ALA A 103 17.02 -4.23 -6.84
N PRO A 104 18.23 -4.58 -6.36
CA PRO A 104 18.41 -5.76 -5.51
C PRO A 104 17.79 -5.64 -4.10
N PHE A 105 17.40 -4.42 -3.69
CA PHE A 105 17.00 -4.10 -2.32
C PHE A 105 15.56 -3.58 -2.22
N ASN A 106 14.87 -3.42 -3.36
CA ASN A 106 13.46 -3.02 -3.39
C ASN A 106 12.57 -4.20 -3.77
N ALA A 107 11.30 -4.15 -3.39
CA ALA A 107 10.29 -5.07 -3.88
C ALA A 107 10.05 -4.85 -5.38
N HIS A 108 9.73 -5.92 -6.10
CA HIS A 108 9.35 -5.86 -7.51
C HIS A 108 7.85 -6.03 -7.66
N SER A 109 7.23 -5.23 -8.51
CA SER A 109 5.87 -5.50 -8.97
C SER A 109 5.84 -6.74 -9.86
N VAL A 110 4.74 -7.49 -9.82
CA VAL A 110 4.60 -8.73 -10.60
C VAL A 110 3.29 -8.73 -11.37
N VAL A 111 3.35 -9.12 -12.64
CA VAL A 111 2.16 -9.29 -13.48
C VAL A 111 1.35 -10.48 -12.96
N ILE A 112 0.10 -10.25 -12.56
CA ILE A 112 -0.78 -11.26 -11.97
C ILE A 112 -2.07 -11.44 -12.77
N ASP A 113 -2.72 -12.61 -12.60
CA ASP A 113 -4.06 -12.85 -13.10
C ASP A 113 -5.12 -12.19 -12.21
N THR A 114 -5.97 -11.39 -12.82
CA THR A 114 -7.07 -10.71 -12.15
C THR A 114 -8.44 -11.33 -12.42
N SER A 115 -8.49 -12.43 -13.16
CA SER A 115 -9.74 -13.10 -13.62
C SER A 115 -10.45 -13.93 -12.53
N PHE A 116 -10.26 -13.63 -11.27
CA PHE A 116 -10.87 -14.36 -10.15
C PHE A 116 -12.38 -14.09 -10.05
N ARG A 117 -13.16 -15.15 -9.73
CA ARG A 117 -14.60 -15.03 -9.48
C ARG A 117 -14.84 -14.85 -7.98
N ILE A 118 -15.43 -13.70 -7.61
CA ILE A 118 -15.71 -13.34 -6.22
C ILE A 118 -16.92 -14.12 -5.71
N THR A 119 -16.85 -14.59 -4.46
CA THR A 119 -17.99 -15.12 -3.71
C THR A 119 -18.95 -13.97 -3.37
N PRO A 120 -20.28 -14.14 -3.50
CA PRO A 120 -21.23 -13.10 -3.14
C PRO A 120 -21.03 -12.59 -1.70
N GLN A 121 -21.07 -11.27 -1.54
CA GLN A 121 -20.95 -10.58 -0.26
C GLN A 121 -22.18 -10.88 0.63
N PRO A 122 -22.01 -11.03 1.96
CA PRO A 122 -23.12 -11.28 2.90
C PRO A 122 -24.12 -10.14 2.98
N LYS A 123 -23.68 -8.87 2.82
CA LYS A 123 -24.50 -7.64 2.88
C LYS A 123 -25.28 -7.51 4.18
N VAL A 124 -24.60 -7.61 5.31
CA VAL A 124 -25.17 -7.42 6.63
C VAL A 124 -25.66 -5.98 6.81
N PRO A 125 -26.92 -5.72 7.21
CA PRO A 125 -27.41 -4.36 7.49
C PRO A 125 -26.54 -3.68 8.57
N LEU A 126 -26.39 -2.35 8.47
CA LEU A 126 -25.50 -1.62 9.38
C LEU A 126 -25.95 -1.72 10.85
N ASP A 127 -27.25 -1.74 11.10
CA ASP A 127 -27.87 -1.87 12.43
C ASP A 127 -27.77 -3.29 13.00
N GLU A 128 -27.41 -4.29 12.19
CA GLU A 128 -27.13 -5.67 12.60
C GLU A 128 -25.63 -5.98 12.62
N THR A 129 -24.79 -5.01 12.27
CA THR A 129 -23.34 -5.20 12.13
C THR A 129 -22.66 -5.25 13.51
N VAL A 130 -21.93 -6.32 13.78
CA VAL A 130 -21.01 -6.49 14.92
C VAL A 130 -19.60 -6.67 14.37
N ILE A 131 -18.76 -5.65 14.54
CA ILE A 131 -17.39 -5.62 14.02
C ILE A 131 -16.44 -6.17 15.08
N TYR A 132 -15.53 -7.04 14.65
CA TYR A 132 -14.38 -7.50 15.43
C TYR A 132 -13.10 -7.10 14.72
N GLU A 133 -12.40 -6.14 15.29
CA GLU A 133 -11.07 -5.72 14.82
C GLU A 133 -10.03 -6.76 15.20
N LEU A 134 -9.21 -7.19 14.23
CA LEU A 134 -8.16 -8.18 14.45
C LEU A 134 -6.95 -7.95 13.54
N HIS A 135 -5.80 -8.42 14.02
CA HIS A 135 -4.57 -8.48 13.24
C HIS A 135 -4.39 -9.89 12.66
N VAL A 136 -4.23 -10.02 11.35
CA VAL A 136 -4.12 -11.33 10.67
C VAL A 136 -3.05 -12.21 11.32
N LYS A 137 -1.85 -11.65 11.55
CA LYS A 137 -0.74 -12.39 12.17
C LYS A 137 -0.99 -12.69 13.65
N GLY A 138 -1.63 -11.77 14.39
CA GLY A 138 -1.85 -11.93 15.83
C GLY A 138 -2.98 -12.89 16.17
N PHE A 139 -4.10 -12.84 15.44
CA PHE A 139 -5.35 -13.49 15.79
C PHE A 139 -5.22 -15.00 16.00
N THR A 140 -4.59 -15.72 15.08
CA THR A 140 -4.48 -17.18 15.17
C THR A 140 -3.18 -17.68 15.80
N GLN A 141 -2.27 -16.79 16.21
CA GLN A 141 -0.94 -17.16 16.67
C GLN A 141 -0.95 -18.15 17.86
N ASN A 142 -1.90 -17.99 18.77
CA ASN A 142 -2.05 -18.82 19.96
C ASN A 142 -3.25 -19.79 19.90
N MET A 143 -3.91 -19.92 18.74
CA MET A 143 -5.02 -20.85 18.55
C MET A 143 -4.50 -22.27 18.35
N SER A 144 -4.60 -23.12 19.39
CA SER A 144 -4.08 -24.49 19.35
C SER A 144 -4.75 -25.37 18.30
N GLU A 145 -5.99 -25.09 17.94
CA GLU A 145 -6.79 -25.82 16.95
C GLU A 145 -6.39 -25.48 15.50
N VAL A 146 -5.68 -24.35 15.29
CA VAL A 146 -5.12 -23.99 13.97
C VAL A 146 -3.76 -24.66 13.82
N PRO A 147 -3.51 -25.38 12.72
CA PRO A 147 -2.20 -25.99 12.44
C PRO A 147 -1.05 -24.98 12.54
N PRO A 148 0.09 -25.31 13.14
CA PRO A 148 1.20 -24.39 13.37
C PRO A 148 1.67 -23.65 12.11
N ASN A 149 1.67 -24.33 10.95
CA ASN A 149 2.10 -23.77 9.66
C ASN A 149 1.07 -22.80 9.02
N LEU A 150 -0.15 -22.70 9.58
CA LEU A 150 -1.18 -21.76 9.15
C LEU A 150 -1.40 -20.62 10.15
N ARG A 151 -0.87 -20.72 11.36
CA ARG A 151 -1.02 -19.65 12.36
C ARG A 151 -0.41 -18.33 11.87
N GLY A 152 -1.11 -17.26 12.13
CA GLY A 152 -0.68 -15.92 11.73
C GLY A 152 -0.75 -15.65 10.23
N THR A 153 -1.60 -16.38 9.50
CA THR A 153 -1.75 -16.22 8.05
C THR A 153 -3.20 -16.03 7.63
N TYR A 154 -3.42 -15.60 6.37
CA TYR A 154 -4.74 -15.54 5.75
C TYR A 154 -5.46 -16.91 5.83
N ALA A 155 -4.74 -17.99 5.51
CA ALA A 155 -5.27 -19.35 5.61
C ALA A 155 -5.60 -19.75 7.06
N GLY A 156 -4.85 -19.23 8.04
CA GLY A 156 -5.15 -19.43 9.45
C GLY A 156 -6.43 -18.73 9.88
N LEU A 157 -6.67 -17.51 9.41
CA LEU A 157 -7.92 -16.77 9.66
C LEU A 157 -9.13 -17.48 9.01
N ALA A 158 -8.94 -18.05 7.84
CA ALA A 158 -9.95 -18.86 7.14
C ALA A 158 -10.14 -20.28 7.71
N HIS A 159 -9.33 -20.71 8.67
CA HIS A 159 -9.43 -22.05 9.25
C HIS A 159 -10.79 -22.26 9.96
N PRO A 160 -11.41 -23.45 9.87
CA PRO A 160 -12.73 -23.71 10.49
C PRO A 160 -12.82 -23.35 11.98
N ALA A 161 -11.74 -23.51 12.75
CA ALA A 161 -11.70 -23.12 14.16
C ALA A 161 -11.80 -21.60 14.35
N SER A 162 -11.13 -20.82 13.50
CA SER A 162 -11.20 -19.34 13.51
C SER A 162 -12.59 -18.85 13.16
N VAL A 163 -13.16 -19.39 12.08
CA VAL A 163 -14.52 -19.04 11.62
C VAL A 163 -15.56 -19.40 12.68
N ARG A 164 -15.47 -20.58 13.27
CA ARG A 164 -16.37 -21.02 14.37
C ARG A 164 -16.29 -20.06 15.55
N TYR A 165 -15.09 -19.71 16.01
CA TYR A 165 -14.89 -18.77 17.12
C TYR A 165 -15.58 -17.43 16.86
N LEU A 166 -15.38 -16.84 15.68
CA LEU A 166 -16.01 -15.57 15.30
C LEU A 166 -17.55 -15.67 15.29
N LYS A 167 -18.09 -16.77 14.75
CA LYS A 167 -19.54 -17.00 14.72
C LYS A 167 -20.14 -17.22 16.10
N GLU A 168 -19.49 -18.00 16.96
CA GLU A 168 -19.91 -18.23 18.34
C GLU A 168 -19.90 -16.95 19.18
N LEU A 169 -18.99 -16.02 18.85
CA LEU A 169 -18.94 -14.69 19.48
C LEU A 169 -20.03 -13.73 18.93
N GLY A 170 -20.72 -14.09 17.85
CA GLY A 170 -21.76 -13.26 17.22
C GLY A 170 -21.20 -12.19 16.27
N VAL A 171 -19.97 -12.32 15.82
CA VAL A 171 -19.34 -11.41 14.87
C VAL A 171 -19.97 -11.54 13.48
N THR A 172 -20.34 -10.42 12.87
CA THR A 172 -20.86 -10.35 11.51
C THR A 172 -19.90 -9.75 10.52
N SER A 173 -18.91 -9.01 11.00
CA SER A 173 -17.88 -8.39 10.16
C SER A 173 -16.53 -8.43 10.88
N VAL A 174 -15.46 -8.83 10.19
CA VAL A 174 -14.09 -8.68 10.69
C VAL A 174 -13.47 -7.44 10.08
N GLU A 175 -12.85 -6.62 10.90
CA GLU A 175 -12.01 -5.49 10.47
C GLU A 175 -10.55 -5.91 10.60
N LEU A 176 -9.86 -6.00 9.47
CA LEU A 176 -8.46 -6.39 9.44
C LEU A 176 -7.57 -5.16 9.60
N LEU A 177 -6.71 -5.13 10.63
CA LEU A 177 -5.61 -4.17 10.67
C LEU A 177 -4.88 -4.21 9.32
N PRO A 178 -4.13 -3.15 8.95
CA PRO A 178 -3.69 -2.96 7.57
C PRO A 178 -3.06 -4.20 6.94
N ILE A 179 -3.63 -4.60 5.81
CA ILE A 179 -3.18 -5.75 5.02
C ILE A 179 -2.55 -5.32 3.69
N HIS A 180 -2.50 -4.05 3.40
CA HIS A 180 -1.73 -3.56 2.26
C HIS A 180 -0.27 -3.91 2.44
N ALA A 181 0.42 -4.24 1.34
CA ALA A 181 1.85 -4.50 1.36
C ALA A 181 2.60 -3.29 1.93
N LYS A 182 3.50 -3.55 2.85
CA LYS A 182 4.16 -2.56 3.70
C LYS A 182 5.68 -2.65 3.65
N SER A 183 6.34 -1.61 4.13
CA SER A 183 7.77 -1.60 4.43
C SER A 183 7.98 -1.27 5.90
N ASP A 184 9.12 -1.70 6.44
CA ASP A 184 9.52 -1.29 7.79
C ASP A 184 10.01 0.16 7.77
N GLU A 185 9.76 0.92 8.84
CA GLU A 185 10.29 2.25 9.00
C GLU A 185 11.78 2.21 9.41
N PRO A 186 12.61 3.16 8.93
CA PRO A 186 14.05 3.20 9.25
C PRO A 186 14.34 3.09 10.74
N PHE A 187 13.60 3.82 11.60
CA PHE A 187 13.80 3.80 13.05
C PHE A 187 13.49 2.45 13.72
N LEU A 188 12.66 1.60 13.11
CA LEU A 188 12.42 0.24 13.59
C LEU A 188 13.57 -0.67 13.18
N VAL A 189 14.05 -0.53 11.93
CA VAL A 189 15.19 -1.32 11.40
C VAL A 189 16.44 -1.07 12.24
N GLU A 190 16.76 0.18 12.59
CA GLU A 190 17.86 0.55 13.49
C GLU A 190 17.81 -0.19 14.84
N ARG A 191 16.61 -0.53 15.30
CA ARG A 191 16.36 -1.23 16.57
C ARG A 191 16.22 -2.73 16.42
N GLY A 192 16.39 -3.27 15.21
CA GLY A 192 16.17 -4.70 14.90
C GLY A 192 14.70 -5.11 15.05
N LEU A 193 13.77 -4.17 14.89
CA LEU A 193 12.32 -4.37 14.94
C LEU A 193 11.73 -4.33 13.54
N THR A 194 10.49 -4.82 13.41
CA THR A 194 9.71 -4.77 12.18
C THR A 194 8.38 -4.05 12.42
N ASN A 195 7.81 -3.46 11.40
CA ASN A 195 6.46 -2.91 11.45
C ASN A 195 5.45 -4.06 11.63
N TYR A 196 4.91 -4.21 12.84
CA TYR A 196 3.95 -5.25 13.16
C TYR A 196 2.53 -4.87 12.77
N TRP A 197 2.13 -3.62 13.01
CA TRP A 197 0.73 -3.17 12.85
C TRP A 197 0.31 -3.02 11.38
N GLY A 198 1.24 -2.67 10.49
CA GLY A 198 0.95 -2.51 9.06
C GLY A 198 0.73 -1.07 8.59
N TYR A 199 0.77 -0.06 9.48
CA TYR A 199 0.55 1.34 9.12
C TYR A 199 1.78 2.00 8.47
N SER A 200 2.36 1.34 7.46
CA SER A 200 3.52 1.83 6.70
C SER A 200 3.41 1.32 5.24
N THR A 201 2.41 1.79 4.52
CA THR A 201 1.98 1.23 3.24
C THR A 201 2.99 1.49 2.12
N LEU A 202 3.40 0.43 1.42
CA LEU A 202 4.20 0.47 0.19
C LEU A 202 3.33 0.41 -1.07
N SER A 203 2.29 -0.41 -1.08
CA SER A 203 1.40 -0.59 -2.23
C SER A 203 -0.06 -0.63 -1.81
N PHE A 204 -0.88 0.20 -2.44
CA PHE A 204 -2.32 0.26 -2.17
C PHE A 204 -3.14 -0.85 -2.85
N PHE A 205 -2.55 -1.66 -3.72
CA PHE A 205 -3.25 -2.69 -4.51
C PHE A 205 -2.81 -4.12 -4.20
N SER A 206 -1.72 -4.31 -3.44
CA SER A 206 -1.19 -5.64 -3.14
C SER A 206 -1.45 -6.03 -1.69
N PRO A 207 -1.94 -7.25 -1.41
CA PRO A 207 -1.98 -7.76 -0.04
C PRO A 207 -0.56 -8.01 0.48
N GLU A 208 -0.38 -7.87 1.80
CA GLU A 208 0.90 -8.08 2.48
C GLU A 208 1.36 -9.54 2.36
N PRO A 209 2.49 -9.81 1.68
CA PRO A 209 2.93 -11.18 1.43
C PRO A 209 3.31 -11.94 2.71
N SER A 210 3.79 -11.25 3.75
CA SER A 210 4.22 -11.90 4.99
C SER A 210 3.06 -12.49 5.80
N TYR A 211 1.81 -12.09 5.49
CA TYR A 211 0.61 -12.66 6.10
C TYR A 211 0.08 -13.90 5.34
N ALA A 212 0.66 -14.25 4.22
CA ALA A 212 0.35 -15.50 3.54
C ALA A 212 1.12 -16.68 4.14
N SER A 213 0.62 -17.88 3.97
CA SER A 213 1.30 -19.11 4.38
C SER A 213 2.66 -19.26 3.67
N ALA A 214 3.59 -19.97 4.30
CA ALA A 214 4.89 -20.26 3.67
C ALA A 214 4.73 -20.97 2.32
N ALA A 215 3.72 -21.85 2.20
CA ALA A 215 3.40 -22.54 0.96
C ALA A 215 2.92 -21.60 -0.16
N ALA A 216 2.11 -20.59 0.16
CA ALA A 216 1.68 -19.59 -0.81
C ALA A 216 2.84 -18.69 -1.23
N ARG A 217 3.63 -18.19 -0.27
CA ARG A 217 4.81 -17.36 -0.56
C ARG A 217 5.82 -18.07 -1.46
N ALA A 218 6.07 -19.37 -1.22
CA ALA A 218 6.98 -20.16 -2.05
C ALA A 218 6.50 -20.35 -3.51
N ARG A 219 5.19 -20.17 -3.78
CA ARG A 219 4.62 -20.23 -5.13
C ARG A 219 4.53 -18.86 -5.81
N GLY A 220 4.88 -17.80 -5.09
CA GLY A 220 4.93 -16.44 -5.61
C GLY A 220 3.67 -15.59 -5.40
N PRO A 221 3.69 -14.33 -5.88
CA PRO A 221 2.66 -13.34 -5.59
C PRO A 221 1.24 -13.72 -5.98
N GLN A 222 1.04 -14.45 -7.07
CA GLN A 222 -0.29 -14.94 -7.46
C GLN A 222 -0.90 -15.81 -6.35
N ALA A 223 -0.13 -16.73 -5.78
CA ALA A 223 -0.62 -17.61 -4.73
C ALA A 223 -0.91 -16.88 -3.41
N VAL A 224 -0.20 -15.78 -3.13
CA VAL A 224 -0.51 -14.88 -2.00
C VAL A 224 -1.89 -14.25 -2.18
N ILE A 225 -2.16 -13.72 -3.37
CA ILE A 225 -3.45 -13.11 -3.72
C ILE A 225 -4.58 -14.16 -3.67
N ASP A 226 -4.32 -15.36 -4.19
CA ASP A 226 -5.30 -16.45 -4.19
C ASP A 226 -5.61 -16.90 -2.75
N GLU A 227 -4.62 -16.95 -1.85
CA GLU A 227 -4.83 -17.26 -0.44
C GLU A 227 -5.67 -16.18 0.25
N PHE A 228 -5.40 -14.90 0.00
CA PHE A 228 -6.21 -13.79 0.52
C PHE A 228 -7.66 -13.88 0.03
N ARG A 229 -7.88 -14.03 -1.28
CA ARG A 229 -9.22 -14.18 -1.87
C ARG A 229 -9.95 -15.41 -1.35
N GLY A 230 -9.22 -16.51 -1.14
CA GLY A 230 -9.74 -17.73 -0.52
C GLY A 230 -10.23 -17.48 0.91
N MET A 231 -9.48 -16.72 1.69
CA MET A 231 -9.90 -16.28 3.03
C MET A 231 -11.20 -15.47 2.99
N VAL A 232 -11.28 -14.46 2.12
CA VAL A 232 -12.49 -13.64 1.95
C VAL A 232 -13.69 -14.52 1.57
N SER A 233 -13.52 -15.43 0.60
CA SER A 233 -14.59 -16.35 0.17
C SER A 233 -15.11 -17.23 1.30
N ILE A 234 -14.23 -17.80 2.11
CA ILE A 234 -14.60 -18.67 3.25
C ILE A 234 -15.34 -17.87 4.33
N LEU A 235 -14.91 -16.63 4.61
CA LEU A 235 -15.61 -15.75 5.54
C LEU A 235 -17.01 -15.37 5.02
N HIS A 236 -17.14 -15.05 3.74
CA HIS A 236 -18.44 -14.78 3.10
C HIS A 236 -19.39 -16.00 3.17
N GLU A 237 -18.90 -17.20 2.87
CA GLU A 237 -19.67 -18.43 3.00
C GLU A 237 -20.17 -18.65 4.43
N ALA A 238 -19.43 -18.17 5.43
CA ALA A 238 -19.83 -18.20 6.83
C ALA A 238 -20.78 -17.05 7.22
N GLY A 239 -21.08 -16.11 6.31
CA GLY A 239 -21.88 -14.92 6.58
C GLY A 239 -21.14 -13.83 7.33
N ILE A 240 -19.80 -13.78 7.22
CA ILE A 240 -18.93 -12.78 7.84
C ILE A 240 -18.38 -11.87 6.74
N GLU A 241 -18.60 -10.57 6.87
CA GLU A 241 -18.04 -9.53 6.01
C GLU A 241 -16.57 -9.27 6.34
N VAL A 242 -15.82 -8.73 5.38
CA VAL A 242 -14.42 -8.33 5.55
C VAL A 242 -14.27 -6.83 5.31
N ILE A 243 -13.86 -6.11 6.34
CA ILE A 243 -13.55 -4.68 6.33
C ILE A 243 -12.03 -4.53 6.38
N LEU A 244 -11.47 -3.64 5.58
CA LEU A 244 -10.04 -3.32 5.62
C LEU A 244 -9.78 -2.02 6.34
N ASP A 245 -8.84 -2.01 7.27
CA ASP A 245 -8.21 -0.80 7.75
C ASP A 245 -7.21 -0.32 6.68
N VAL A 246 -7.42 0.89 6.16
CA VAL A 246 -6.68 1.42 5.00
C VAL A 246 -5.99 2.74 5.33
N VAL A 247 -4.73 2.82 4.91
CA VAL A 247 -3.85 3.95 5.19
C VAL A 247 -3.60 4.72 3.90
N TYR A 248 -4.52 5.63 3.54
CA TYR A 248 -4.37 6.52 2.37
C TYR A 248 -3.90 7.92 2.74
N ASN A 249 -3.59 8.16 4.00
CA ASN A 249 -3.13 9.45 4.48
C ASN A 249 -1.61 9.64 4.33
N HIS A 250 -0.82 8.57 4.37
CA HIS A 250 0.64 8.58 4.21
C HIS A 250 1.17 7.29 3.57
N THR A 251 2.49 7.23 3.36
CA THR A 251 3.19 6.04 2.85
C THR A 251 4.44 5.73 3.66
N CYS A 252 5.05 4.56 3.40
CA CYS A 252 6.29 4.11 4.01
C CYS A 252 7.53 4.94 3.59
N GLU A 253 7.41 5.89 2.66
CA GLU A 253 8.55 6.69 2.19
C GLU A 253 8.99 7.79 3.18
N SER A 254 8.42 7.85 4.39
CA SER A 254 8.82 8.73 5.51
C SER A 254 8.86 10.22 5.16
N GLY A 255 9.65 11.04 5.89
CA GLY A 255 9.79 12.49 5.72
C GLY A 255 10.64 12.91 4.51
N ASP A 256 11.10 14.17 4.52
CA ASP A 256 11.80 14.83 3.41
C ASP A 256 13.01 14.05 2.88
N THR A 257 13.73 13.39 3.77
CA THR A 257 14.93 12.59 3.50
C THR A 257 14.70 11.09 3.62
N GLY A 258 13.45 10.62 3.47
CA GLY A 258 13.11 9.20 3.53
C GLY A 258 13.52 8.41 2.28
N PRO A 259 13.33 7.08 2.30
CA PRO A 259 13.67 6.21 1.18
C PRO A 259 12.82 6.53 -0.07
N THR A 260 13.30 6.12 -1.22
CA THR A 260 12.68 6.33 -2.54
C THR A 260 12.31 4.97 -3.13
N LEU A 261 11.05 4.58 -2.92
CA LEU A 261 10.60 3.21 -3.18
C LEU A 261 9.55 3.13 -4.30
N SER A 262 8.72 4.18 -4.46
CA SER A 262 7.60 4.23 -5.39
C SER A 262 7.26 5.68 -5.75
N LEU A 263 6.28 6.29 -5.05
CA LEU A 263 5.68 7.58 -5.37
C LEU A 263 6.69 8.74 -5.36
N ARG A 264 7.60 8.75 -4.39
CA ARG A 264 8.64 9.79 -4.25
C ARG A 264 9.52 9.89 -5.49
N GLY A 265 9.92 8.74 -6.05
CA GLY A 265 10.80 8.69 -7.21
C GLY A 265 10.07 8.95 -8.53
N LEU A 266 8.75 8.77 -8.57
CA LEU A 266 7.94 9.03 -9.76
C LEU A 266 7.64 10.53 -9.91
N ASP A 267 7.07 11.15 -8.88
CA ASP A 267 6.78 12.59 -8.86
C ASP A 267 6.43 13.03 -7.43
N SER A 268 7.43 13.31 -6.60
CA SER A 268 7.22 13.63 -5.19
C SER A 268 6.31 14.84 -4.96
N PRO A 269 6.41 15.97 -5.71
CA PRO A 269 5.50 17.10 -5.55
C PRO A 269 4.04 16.80 -5.91
N LEU A 270 3.80 15.86 -6.82
CA LEU A 270 2.45 15.45 -7.17
C LEU A 270 1.81 14.62 -6.05
N TYR A 271 2.56 13.65 -5.52
CA TYR A 271 2.01 12.66 -4.58
C TYR A 271 2.02 13.14 -3.13
N TYR A 272 2.98 13.99 -2.73
CA TYR A 272 3.10 14.43 -1.33
C TYR A 272 2.78 15.90 -1.17
N ARG A 273 2.04 16.21 -0.11
CA ARG A 273 1.70 17.57 0.26
C ARG A 273 2.94 18.31 0.75
N ARG A 274 3.22 19.46 0.14
CA ARG A 274 4.41 20.28 0.44
C ARG A 274 4.05 21.69 0.85
N THR A 275 4.97 22.36 1.56
CA THR A 275 4.76 23.76 1.91
C THR A 275 4.99 24.66 0.69
N ASP A 276 4.18 25.70 0.51
CA ASP A 276 4.33 26.66 -0.60
C ASP A 276 5.62 27.46 -0.49
N THR A 277 6.09 27.73 0.73
CA THR A 277 7.28 28.58 0.98
C THR A 277 8.59 27.79 0.80
N TYR A 278 8.60 26.54 1.19
CA TYR A 278 9.75 25.65 1.11
C TYR A 278 9.33 24.30 0.51
N PRO A 279 9.28 24.18 -0.82
CA PRO A 279 8.81 22.96 -1.47
C PRO A 279 9.65 21.71 -1.17
N SER A 280 10.86 21.86 -0.62
CA SER A 280 11.66 20.77 -0.06
C SER A 280 10.98 20.08 1.12
N GLN A 281 10.11 20.79 1.86
CA GLN A 281 9.48 20.29 3.07
C GLN A 281 8.12 19.68 2.79
N ILE A 282 7.94 18.42 3.20
CA ILE A 282 6.65 17.72 3.21
C ILE A 282 5.84 18.20 4.42
N ILE A 283 4.56 18.48 4.20
CA ILE A 283 3.61 18.72 5.28
C ILE A 283 3.27 17.37 5.90
N ASP A 284 3.43 17.27 7.22
CA ASP A 284 3.07 16.07 7.97
C ASP A 284 1.87 16.35 8.89
N THR A 285 0.69 15.85 8.51
CA THR A 285 -0.52 15.86 9.35
C THR A 285 -0.85 14.46 9.89
N THR A 286 0.08 13.53 9.75
CA THR A 286 -0.10 12.12 10.10
C THR A 286 0.76 11.66 11.28
N GLY A 287 1.89 12.34 11.52
CA GLY A 287 2.90 11.93 12.49
C GLY A 287 3.86 10.85 11.96
N CYS A 288 3.75 10.51 10.64
CA CYS A 288 4.55 9.46 9.99
C CYS A 288 5.57 10.02 9.00
N GLY A 289 5.74 11.36 8.97
CA GLY A 289 6.74 12.05 8.17
C GLY A 289 6.22 12.56 6.82
N ASN A 290 5.09 12.09 6.32
CA ASN A 290 4.50 12.57 5.07
C ASN A 290 2.98 12.57 5.09
N THR A 291 2.40 13.34 4.18
CA THR A 291 0.96 13.36 3.91
C THR A 291 0.75 13.26 2.41
N LEU A 292 -0.11 12.35 1.96
CA LEU A 292 -0.51 12.28 0.56
C LEU A 292 -1.29 13.53 0.13
N ASN A 293 -1.01 14.00 -1.08
CA ASN A 293 -1.62 15.20 -1.64
C ASN A 293 -2.98 14.89 -2.28
N THR A 294 -4.00 14.75 -1.44
CA THR A 294 -5.37 14.48 -1.89
C THR A 294 -6.05 15.67 -2.60
N ASP A 295 -5.39 16.84 -2.72
CA ASP A 295 -5.84 17.94 -3.58
C ASP A 295 -5.56 17.64 -5.06
N ASN A 296 -4.63 16.71 -5.33
CA ASN A 296 -4.24 16.35 -6.68
C ASN A 296 -5.21 15.31 -7.28
N PRO A 297 -5.80 15.54 -8.48
CA PRO A 297 -6.74 14.62 -9.10
C PRO A 297 -6.16 13.23 -9.37
N GLN A 298 -4.85 13.10 -9.66
CA GLN A 298 -4.21 11.82 -9.89
C GLN A 298 -4.10 11.00 -8.60
N VAL A 299 -3.86 11.65 -7.45
CA VAL A 299 -3.87 10.99 -6.14
C VAL A 299 -5.29 10.57 -5.76
N ILE A 300 -6.29 11.42 -6.02
CA ILE A 300 -7.72 11.07 -5.85
C ILE A 300 -8.05 9.82 -6.68
N SER A 301 -7.65 9.81 -7.97
CA SER A 301 -7.89 8.67 -8.85
C SER A 301 -7.22 7.39 -8.35
N LEU A 302 -5.95 7.46 -7.91
CA LEU A 302 -5.21 6.32 -7.35
C LEU A 302 -5.96 5.72 -6.16
N ILE A 303 -6.45 6.55 -5.23
CA ILE A 303 -7.18 6.09 -4.05
C ILE A 303 -8.52 5.45 -4.45
N LEU A 304 -9.31 6.12 -5.32
CA LEU A 304 -10.59 5.58 -5.78
C LEU A 304 -10.44 4.26 -6.54
N ASP A 305 -9.41 4.15 -7.38
CA ASP A 305 -9.15 2.93 -8.15
C ASP A 305 -8.70 1.78 -7.23
N SER A 306 -7.94 2.08 -6.18
CA SER A 306 -7.59 1.11 -5.16
C SER A 306 -8.83 0.61 -4.41
N LEU A 307 -9.69 1.51 -3.91
CA LEU A 307 -10.93 1.15 -3.23
C LEU A 307 -11.84 0.28 -4.11
N ARG A 308 -12.03 0.69 -5.38
CA ARG A 308 -12.81 -0.07 -6.37
C ARG A 308 -12.21 -1.46 -6.61
N TYR A 309 -10.90 -1.56 -6.72
CA TYR A 309 -10.20 -2.83 -6.92
C TYR A 309 -10.44 -3.78 -5.73
N TRP A 310 -10.32 -3.30 -4.50
CA TRP A 310 -10.55 -4.12 -3.32
C TRP A 310 -12.00 -4.60 -3.23
N VAL A 311 -12.97 -3.78 -3.57
CA VAL A 311 -14.37 -4.21 -3.61
C VAL A 311 -14.63 -5.15 -4.79
N ALA A 312 -14.30 -4.74 -6.02
CA ALA A 312 -14.69 -5.44 -7.22
C ALA A 312 -13.87 -6.71 -7.50
N SER A 313 -12.58 -6.73 -7.13
CA SER A 313 -11.65 -7.82 -7.46
C SER A 313 -11.24 -8.66 -6.26
N MET A 314 -11.33 -8.12 -5.05
CA MET A 314 -10.91 -8.81 -3.84
C MET A 314 -12.08 -9.16 -2.91
N GLY A 315 -13.30 -8.64 -3.19
CA GLY A 315 -14.52 -8.99 -2.47
C GLY A 315 -14.71 -8.28 -1.14
N ILE A 316 -14.06 -7.14 -0.91
CA ILE A 316 -14.10 -6.41 0.35
C ILE A 316 -15.46 -5.71 0.54
N ASP A 317 -16.00 -5.74 1.77
CA ASP A 317 -17.32 -5.26 2.13
C ASP A 317 -17.30 -3.85 2.73
N GLY A 318 -16.15 -3.38 3.17
CA GLY A 318 -16.01 -2.06 3.78
C GLY A 318 -14.58 -1.65 4.02
N PHE A 319 -14.42 -0.38 4.41
CA PHE A 319 -13.14 0.23 4.74
C PHE A 319 -13.24 1.04 6.02
N ARG A 320 -12.25 0.93 6.88
CA ARG A 320 -11.97 1.86 7.97
C ARG A 320 -10.78 2.71 7.53
N PHE A 321 -10.95 4.01 7.49
CA PHE A 321 -9.92 4.95 7.04
C PHE A 321 -9.13 5.46 8.24
N ASP A 322 -7.85 5.06 8.29
CA ASP A 322 -6.87 5.60 9.23
C ASP A 322 -6.72 7.10 9.05
N LEU A 323 -6.71 7.87 10.15
CA LEU A 323 -6.60 9.33 10.16
C LEU A 323 -7.48 9.99 9.07
N ALA A 324 -8.77 9.65 9.03
CA ALA A 324 -9.68 10.05 7.95
C ALA A 324 -9.82 11.56 7.76
N ALA A 325 -9.54 12.37 8.79
CA ALA A 325 -9.53 13.82 8.63
C ALA A 325 -8.44 14.29 7.66
N THR A 326 -7.29 13.62 7.60
CA THR A 326 -6.18 13.96 6.70
C THR A 326 -6.59 13.89 5.22
N ILE A 327 -7.33 12.85 4.81
CA ILE A 327 -7.71 12.67 3.40
C ILE A 327 -8.81 13.64 2.93
N GLY A 328 -9.45 14.34 3.85
CA GLY A 328 -10.45 15.41 3.59
C GLY A 328 -9.92 16.81 3.82
N ARG A 329 -8.60 17.02 3.91
CA ARG A 329 -7.99 18.34 4.11
C ARG A 329 -7.58 19.00 2.81
N PHE A 330 -7.84 20.30 2.74
CA PHE A 330 -7.08 21.26 1.93
C PHE A 330 -5.97 21.90 2.78
N SER A 331 -5.13 22.75 2.15
CA SER A 331 -4.17 23.59 2.87
C SER A 331 -4.82 24.48 3.94
N THR A 332 -6.10 24.81 3.76
CA THR A 332 -6.90 25.64 4.68
C THR A 332 -7.57 24.86 5.80
N GLY A 333 -7.48 23.52 5.83
CA GLY A 333 -8.08 22.66 6.84
C GLY A 333 -9.04 21.61 6.29
N PHE A 334 -9.62 20.81 7.19
CA PHE A 334 -10.59 19.76 6.85
C PHE A 334 -11.93 20.36 6.35
N THR A 335 -12.51 19.68 5.35
CA THR A 335 -13.89 19.93 4.91
C THR A 335 -14.55 18.63 4.44
N PRO A 336 -15.82 18.38 4.83
CA PRO A 336 -16.59 17.24 4.31
C PRO A 336 -16.91 17.38 2.81
N LEU A 337 -16.70 18.56 2.22
CA LEU A 337 -16.88 18.84 0.80
C LEU A 337 -15.61 18.62 -0.01
N HIS A 338 -14.60 17.98 0.57
CA HIS A 338 -13.38 17.63 -0.16
C HIS A 338 -13.71 16.71 -1.35
N PRO A 339 -13.12 16.93 -2.56
CA PRO A 339 -13.44 16.18 -3.77
C PRO A 339 -13.34 14.66 -3.61
N LEU A 340 -12.33 14.15 -2.87
CA LEU A 340 -12.19 12.73 -2.60
C LEU A 340 -13.39 12.19 -1.80
N LEU A 341 -13.82 12.88 -0.74
CA LEU A 341 -14.94 12.43 0.10
C LEU A 341 -16.26 12.44 -0.70
N ILE A 342 -16.48 13.50 -1.51
CA ILE A 342 -17.64 13.56 -2.41
C ILE A 342 -17.60 12.43 -3.43
N ALA A 343 -16.45 12.18 -4.05
CA ALA A 343 -16.31 11.14 -5.06
C ALA A 343 -16.54 9.74 -4.48
N MET A 344 -16.05 9.45 -3.27
CA MET A 344 -16.32 8.18 -2.57
C MET A 344 -17.81 7.99 -2.30
N GLY A 345 -18.51 9.03 -1.80
CA GLY A 345 -19.94 8.97 -1.52
C GLY A 345 -20.82 8.88 -2.78
N ALA A 346 -20.34 9.39 -3.92
CA ALA A 346 -21.05 9.36 -5.21
C ALA A 346 -20.74 8.12 -6.05
N ASP A 347 -19.69 7.38 -5.72
CA ASP A 347 -19.26 6.20 -6.49
C ASP A 347 -20.30 5.07 -6.37
N PRO A 348 -20.81 4.52 -7.50
CA PRO A 348 -21.85 3.49 -7.47
C PRO A 348 -21.45 2.21 -6.73
N LEU A 349 -20.15 1.88 -6.69
CA LEU A 349 -19.65 0.71 -6.02
C LEU A 349 -19.41 0.98 -4.53
N LEU A 350 -18.76 2.10 -4.19
CA LEU A 350 -18.37 2.43 -2.83
C LEU A 350 -19.55 2.81 -1.93
N ARG A 351 -20.60 3.43 -2.46
CA ARG A 351 -21.82 3.75 -1.68
C ARG A 351 -22.58 2.53 -1.15
N GLU A 352 -22.31 1.34 -1.70
CA GLU A 352 -22.89 0.07 -1.24
C GLU A 352 -21.98 -0.64 -0.23
N THR A 353 -20.81 -0.06 0.09
CA THR A 353 -19.84 -0.59 1.05
C THR A 353 -19.91 0.15 2.39
N LYS A 354 -19.43 -0.47 3.47
CA LYS A 354 -19.28 0.18 4.77
C LYS A 354 -18.08 1.11 4.74
N LEU A 355 -18.28 2.41 4.92
CA LEU A 355 -17.20 3.40 5.01
C LEU A 355 -17.16 3.94 6.44
N ILE A 356 -16.08 3.66 7.14
CA ILE A 356 -15.87 3.99 8.56
C ILE A 356 -14.69 4.94 8.65
N ALA A 357 -14.85 6.05 9.36
CA ALA A 357 -13.79 7.02 9.56
C ALA A 357 -13.18 6.87 10.95
N GLU A 358 -11.85 6.90 11.04
CA GLU A 358 -11.17 7.35 12.24
C GLU A 358 -11.16 8.89 12.21
N PRO A 359 -11.99 9.59 13.01
CA PRO A 359 -12.36 10.97 12.71
C PRO A 359 -11.39 12.00 13.32
N TRP A 360 -10.08 11.81 13.15
CA TRP A 360 -9.05 12.73 13.65
C TRP A 360 -7.78 12.69 12.77
N ASP A 361 -6.86 13.62 13.02
CA ASP A 361 -5.47 13.63 12.59
C ASP A 361 -4.62 14.52 13.53
N VAL A 362 -3.30 14.61 13.28
CA VAL A 362 -2.39 15.43 14.11
C VAL A 362 -2.24 16.87 13.57
N GLY A 363 -2.90 17.22 12.48
CA GLY A 363 -2.86 18.55 11.90
C GLY A 363 -3.60 19.58 12.74
N LEU A 364 -3.36 20.86 12.45
CA LEU A 364 -4.05 21.97 13.13
C LEU A 364 -5.56 21.86 12.91
N GLY A 365 -6.33 21.85 14.00
CA GLY A 365 -7.78 21.62 13.96
C GLY A 365 -8.17 20.15 13.73
N GLY A 366 -7.24 19.21 13.80
CA GLY A 366 -7.50 17.79 14.02
C GLY A 366 -8.16 17.61 15.41
N TRP A 367 -9.13 16.74 15.51
CA TRP A 367 -10.08 16.64 16.66
C TRP A 367 -9.46 15.97 17.88
#